data_e17ae43ec38cb55628e80db2c2a0917e
#
_entry.id   e17ae43ec38cb55628e80db2c2a0917e
#
_cell.length_a   1.000
_cell.length_b   1.000
_cell.length_c   1.000
_cell.angle_alpha   90.00
_cell.angle_beta   90.00
_cell.angle_gamma   90.00
#
_symmetry.space_group_name_H-M   'P 1'
#
loop_
_entity.id
_entity.type
_entity.pdbx_description
1 polymer ?
#
loop_
_entity_poly.entity_id
_entity_poly.type
_entity_poly.pdbx_seq_one_letter_code
_entity_poly.pdbx_strand_id
1 'polypeptide(L)'
;MVDDSSPSYWGSSDDVVGECHGDSDFTDTTVSFTQKRSLASVKLTAYSTDRHTGIASGTGAGKVLLRPTVGSTHDLGIFRVGIDSLTIEWIEIDMSELDATATNKAVVLNGTNDDFILRNMLIHDKYGNPGSNGPHLIHVIGAGASTDTLTIQNNIIYDIVETGNDSTIAINVNQWAGISNIYNNTIYKLT
;
A
#
# COMPACT_ATOMS: atom_id res chain seq x y z
N MET A 1 -7.38 6.86 -13.17
CA MET A 1 -7.83 5.59 -13.79
C MET A 1 -7.29 5.61 -15.22
N VAL A 2 -6.39 4.71 -15.55
CA VAL A 2 -5.93 4.59 -16.96
C VAL A 2 -7.04 3.83 -17.68
N ASP A 3 -7.74 4.50 -18.59
CA ASP A 3 -8.80 3.90 -19.36
C ASP A 3 -8.17 2.95 -20.41
N ASP A 4 -8.45 1.68 -20.25
CA ASP A 4 -7.95 0.57 -21.06
C ASP A 4 -8.76 0.34 -22.35
N SER A 5 -9.72 1.19 -22.66
CA SER A 5 -10.54 1.07 -23.87
C SER A 5 -9.86 1.55 -25.16
N SER A 6 -8.68 2.16 -25.08
CA SER A 6 -7.89 2.60 -26.23
C SER A 6 -6.77 1.60 -26.56
N PRO A 7 -6.88 0.84 -27.64
CA PRO A 7 -6.06 -0.35 -27.87
C PRO A 7 -4.63 -0.13 -28.36
N SER A 8 -4.06 1.05 -28.37
CA SER A 8 -2.80 1.25 -29.08
C SER A 8 -1.80 2.27 -28.53
N TYR A 9 -1.99 2.79 -27.33
CA TYR A 9 -1.07 3.82 -26.83
C TYR A 9 0.11 3.30 -25.99
N TRP A 10 0.04 2.08 -25.48
CA TRP A 10 1.06 1.53 -24.59
C TRP A 10 1.63 0.23 -25.15
N GLY A 11 2.92 0.21 -25.41
CA GLY A 11 3.62 -0.99 -25.88
C GLY A 11 4.10 -1.89 -24.72
N SER A 12 4.44 -3.13 -25.04
CA SER A 12 4.95 -4.11 -24.04
C SER A 12 6.28 -3.73 -23.39
N SER A 13 6.93 -2.67 -23.85
CA SER A 13 8.17 -2.11 -23.28
C SER A 13 7.96 -0.79 -22.57
N ASP A 14 6.73 -0.30 -22.45
CA ASP A 14 6.47 1.01 -21.87
C ASP A 14 6.38 0.93 -20.34
N ASP A 15 7.03 1.89 -19.69
CA ASP A 15 6.90 2.16 -18.28
C ASP A 15 5.88 3.27 -18.07
N VAL A 16 4.93 3.05 -17.18
CA VAL A 16 3.92 4.05 -16.83
C VAL A 16 4.14 4.57 -15.42
N VAL A 17 4.24 5.89 -15.29
CA VAL A 17 4.37 6.57 -14.01
C VAL A 17 3.14 7.42 -13.75
N GLY A 18 2.39 7.09 -12.68
CA GLY A 18 1.36 7.94 -12.11
C GLY A 18 1.98 8.81 -11.01
N GLU A 19 1.96 10.13 -11.19
CA GLU A 19 2.37 11.07 -10.16
C GLU A 19 1.15 11.63 -9.43
N CYS A 20 1.15 11.51 -8.10
CA CYS A 20 0.15 12.08 -7.23
C CYS A 20 0.62 13.45 -6.72
N HIS A 21 -0.29 14.41 -6.68
CA HIS A 21 -0.04 15.73 -6.12
C HIS A 21 -0.78 15.92 -4.79
N GLY A 22 -0.14 16.57 -3.85
CA GLY A 22 -0.63 16.78 -2.48
C GLY A 22 -1.49 18.04 -2.34
N ASP A 23 -2.42 18.28 -3.25
CA ASP A 23 -3.32 19.43 -3.24
C ASP A 23 -4.62 19.18 -2.46
N SER A 24 -4.93 17.91 -2.17
CA SER A 24 -6.05 17.49 -1.33
C SER A 24 -5.85 16.08 -0.78
N ASP A 25 -6.60 15.73 0.27
CA ASP A 25 -6.65 14.36 0.78
C ASP A 25 -7.40 13.46 -0.21
N PHE A 26 -6.83 12.29 -0.47
CA PHE A 26 -7.52 11.25 -1.22
C PHE A 26 -8.37 10.42 -0.24
N THR A 27 -9.69 10.53 -0.38
CA THR A 27 -10.66 9.87 0.52
C THR A 27 -11.30 8.62 -0.07
N ASP A 28 -10.80 8.16 -1.22
CA ASP A 28 -11.28 6.95 -1.86
C ASP A 28 -11.10 5.72 -0.97
N THR A 29 -12.04 4.79 -1.09
CA THR A 29 -12.06 3.61 -0.25
C THR A 29 -11.00 2.58 -0.63
N THR A 30 -10.68 2.46 -1.92
CA THR A 30 -9.68 1.49 -2.40
C THR A 30 -9.04 1.94 -3.70
N VAL A 31 -7.73 1.87 -3.78
CA VAL A 31 -6.96 2.01 -5.02
C VAL A 31 -6.58 0.62 -5.51
N SER A 32 -7.15 0.19 -6.62
CA SER A 32 -6.95 -1.15 -7.15
C SER A 32 -6.11 -1.15 -8.42
N PHE A 33 -5.07 -1.98 -8.42
CA PHE A 33 -4.25 -2.29 -9.58
C PHE A 33 -4.56 -3.73 -10.01
N THR A 34 -5.44 -3.89 -11.00
CA THR A 34 -6.00 -5.21 -11.35
C THR A 34 -5.62 -5.72 -12.74
N GLN A 35 -5.12 -4.85 -13.60
CA GLN A 35 -4.71 -5.22 -14.96
C GLN A 35 -3.52 -4.38 -15.39
N LYS A 36 -2.53 -5.03 -15.96
CA LYS A 36 -1.31 -4.38 -16.45
C LYS A 36 -1.23 -4.33 -17.98
N ARG A 37 -1.94 -5.14 -18.69
CA ARG A 37 -1.90 -5.29 -20.16
C ARG A 37 -0.59 -4.83 -20.81
N SER A 38 0.34 -5.75 -20.99
CA SER A 38 1.54 -5.55 -21.82
C SER A 38 2.49 -4.39 -21.41
N LEU A 39 2.32 -3.74 -20.26
CA LEU A 39 3.27 -2.74 -19.77
C LEU A 39 4.50 -3.44 -19.18
N ALA A 40 5.69 -2.86 -19.36
CA ALA A 40 6.91 -3.34 -18.72
C ALA A 40 6.83 -3.12 -17.20
N SER A 41 6.47 -1.92 -16.79
CA SER A 41 6.27 -1.61 -15.37
C SER A 41 5.19 -0.54 -15.14
N VAL A 42 4.66 -0.52 -13.91
CA VAL A 42 3.77 0.55 -13.43
C VAL A 42 4.35 1.12 -12.14
N LYS A 43 4.38 2.44 -12.03
CA LYS A 43 4.82 3.13 -10.83
C LYS A 43 3.79 4.13 -10.39
N LEU A 44 3.42 4.12 -9.10
CA LEU A 44 2.67 5.17 -8.44
C LEU A 44 3.58 5.88 -7.43
N THR A 45 3.73 7.19 -7.56
CA THR A 45 4.62 7.98 -6.70
C THR A 45 4.03 9.34 -6.37
N ALA A 46 4.45 9.94 -5.26
CA ALA A 46 4.18 11.34 -5.03
C ALA A 46 5.11 12.21 -5.87
N TYR A 47 4.59 13.33 -6.38
CA TYR A 47 5.41 14.36 -7.01
C TYR A 47 6.52 14.83 -6.05
N SER A 48 7.67 15.18 -6.57
CA SER A 48 8.88 15.34 -5.75
C SER A 48 8.78 16.36 -4.61
N THR A 49 8.00 17.43 -4.79
CA THR A 49 7.75 18.44 -3.73
C THR A 49 6.71 18.00 -2.71
N ASP A 50 5.89 16.99 -3.04
CA ASP A 50 4.74 16.55 -2.26
C ASP A 50 5.02 15.26 -1.48
N ARG A 51 6.28 14.84 -1.44
CA ARG A 51 6.73 13.69 -0.67
C ARG A 51 6.74 14.02 0.82
N HIS A 52 6.27 13.07 1.63
CA HIS A 52 6.37 13.20 3.08
C HIS A 52 7.84 13.17 3.55
N THR A 53 8.10 13.76 4.71
CA THR A 53 9.44 13.79 5.33
C THR A 53 9.63 12.70 6.40
N GLY A 54 8.73 11.72 6.47
CA GLY A 54 8.68 10.72 7.52
C GLY A 54 7.88 11.16 8.76
N ILE A 55 7.23 12.30 8.69
CA ILE A 55 6.35 12.85 9.73
C ILE A 55 4.96 13.00 9.12
N ALA A 56 3.93 12.57 9.85
CA ALA A 56 2.54 12.71 9.42
C ALA A 56 2.21 14.17 9.08
N SER A 57 1.55 14.36 7.96
CA SER A 57 1.24 15.69 7.44
C SER A 57 0.04 16.35 8.10
N GLY A 58 -0.71 15.61 8.91
CA GLY A 58 -1.94 16.08 9.56
C GLY A 58 -3.07 16.24 8.55
N THR A 59 -3.40 17.45 8.16
CA THR A 59 -4.39 17.74 7.12
C THR A 59 -3.67 18.19 5.85
N GLY A 60 -3.61 17.36 4.90
CA GLY A 60 -3.36 17.31 3.48
C GLY A 60 -2.65 18.40 2.69
N ALA A 61 -2.26 19.52 3.24
CA ALA A 61 -1.63 20.56 2.43
C ALA A 61 -0.18 20.23 2.08
N GLY A 62 0.07 19.91 0.81
CA GLY A 62 1.41 19.75 0.25
C GLY A 62 2.06 18.39 0.44
N LYS A 63 1.25 17.34 0.76
CA LYS A 63 1.71 15.94 0.80
C LYS A 63 0.65 15.03 0.18
N VAL A 64 1.09 13.92 -0.39
CA VAL A 64 0.15 12.91 -0.90
C VAL A 64 -0.33 12.06 0.27
N LEU A 65 -1.50 12.37 0.76
CA LEU A 65 -2.16 11.71 1.87
C LEU A 65 -3.37 10.91 1.41
N LEU A 66 -3.36 9.61 1.67
CA LEU A 66 -4.50 8.72 1.51
C LEU A 66 -5.17 8.52 2.87
N ARG A 67 -6.36 9.12 3.05
CA ARG A 67 -7.17 8.98 4.27
C ARG A 67 -8.54 8.45 3.87
N PRO A 68 -8.80 7.15 4.06
CA PRO A 68 -10.09 6.56 3.71
C PRO A 68 -11.25 7.19 4.48
N THR A 69 -12.45 7.09 3.91
CA THR A 69 -13.67 7.64 4.51
C THR A 69 -13.94 7.04 5.89
N VAL A 70 -14.45 7.86 6.80
CA VAL A 70 -14.83 7.49 8.16
C VAL A 70 -15.70 6.22 8.19
N GLY A 71 -15.31 5.26 9.03
CA GLY A 71 -16.04 4.01 9.23
C GLY A 71 -15.96 3.02 8.06
N SER A 72 -15.12 3.28 7.05
CA SER A 72 -14.91 2.33 5.95
C SER A 72 -14.09 1.11 6.38
N THR A 73 -14.30 -0.01 5.68
CA THR A 73 -13.58 -1.27 5.92
C THR A 73 -12.67 -1.60 4.74
N HIS A 74 -11.44 -2.02 5.03
CA HIS A 74 -10.42 -2.31 4.03
C HIS A 74 -9.77 -3.69 4.23
N ASP A 75 -10.59 -4.73 4.35
CA ASP A 75 -10.10 -6.12 4.48
C ASP A 75 -9.24 -6.58 3.30
N LEU A 76 -9.49 -6.02 2.13
CA LEU A 76 -8.72 -6.30 0.90
C LEU A 76 -7.61 -5.27 0.63
N GLY A 77 -7.37 -4.35 1.58
CA GLY A 77 -6.36 -3.30 1.50
C GLY A 77 -6.86 -1.98 0.90
N ILE A 78 -6.31 -0.87 1.39
CA ILE A 78 -6.46 0.45 0.77
C ILE A 78 -5.79 0.43 -0.61
N PHE A 79 -4.57 -0.07 -0.70
CA PHE A 79 -3.96 -0.49 -1.96
C PHE A 79 -4.16 -1.98 -2.16
N ARG A 80 -4.89 -2.34 -3.22
CA ARG A 80 -5.05 -3.72 -3.66
C ARG A 80 -4.28 -3.95 -4.94
N VAL A 81 -3.28 -4.81 -4.88
CA VAL A 81 -2.36 -5.04 -5.98
C VAL A 81 -2.53 -6.46 -6.51
N GLY A 82 -2.85 -6.57 -7.79
CA GLY A 82 -2.99 -7.83 -8.52
C GLY A 82 -2.32 -7.74 -9.90
N ILE A 83 -1.29 -6.90 -10.04
CA ILE A 83 -0.54 -6.74 -11.29
C ILE A 83 0.95 -6.98 -11.06
N ASP A 84 1.66 -7.31 -12.12
CA ASP A 84 3.10 -7.54 -12.14
C ASP A 84 3.87 -6.24 -12.24
N SER A 85 5.14 -6.23 -11.78
CA SER A 85 6.09 -5.13 -11.94
C SER A 85 5.53 -3.77 -11.50
N LEU A 86 5.02 -3.70 -10.24
CA LEU A 86 4.49 -2.47 -9.66
C LEU A 86 5.43 -1.90 -8.60
N THR A 87 5.64 -0.59 -8.68
CA THR A 87 6.26 0.20 -7.61
C THR A 87 5.24 1.17 -7.01
N ILE A 88 5.10 1.18 -5.67
CA ILE A 88 4.37 2.21 -4.92
C ILE A 88 5.34 2.89 -3.97
N GLU A 89 5.41 4.21 -4.01
CA GLU A 89 6.36 4.94 -3.18
C GLU A 89 5.91 6.36 -2.79
N TRP A 90 6.40 6.85 -1.67
CA TRP A 90 6.24 8.21 -1.17
C TRP A 90 4.80 8.65 -0.86
N ILE A 91 3.95 7.71 -0.52
CA ILE A 91 2.55 7.96 -0.18
C ILE A 91 2.36 7.79 1.32
N GLU A 92 1.66 8.72 1.93
CA GLU A 92 1.20 8.63 3.32
C GLU A 92 -0.18 7.97 3.36
N ILE A 93 -0.36 7.03 4.27
CA ILE A 93 -1.63 6.37 4.56
C ILE A 93 -1.99 6.61 6.02
N ASP A 94 -3.00 7.43 6.24
CA ASP A 94 -3.59 7.68 7.55
C ASP A 94 -4.82 6.78 7.72
N MET A 95 -4.77 5.89 8.70
CA MET A 95 -5.82 4.90 8.95
C MET A 95 -6.74 5.29 10.12
N SER A 96 -6.65 6.52 10.61
CA SER A 96 -7.37 6.98 11.81
C SER A 96 -8.90 6.93 11.69
N GLU A 97 -9.42 7.10 10.49
CA GLU A 97 -10.87 7.16 10.22
C GLU A 97 -11.49 5.79 9.89
N LEU A 98 -10.70 4.72 9.83
CA LEU A 98 -11.19 3.39 9.50
C LEU A 98 -12.06 2.80 10.61
N ASP A 99 -12.98 1.90 10.23
CA ASP A 99 -13.78 1.15 11.20
C ASP A 99 -12.87 0.43 12.19
N ALA A 100 -13.04 0.75 13.45
CA ALA A 100 -12.26 0.19 14.55
C ALA A 100 -12.48 -1.32 14.73
N THR A 101 -13.61 -1.85 14.27
CA THR A 101 -13.98 -3.27 14.44
C THR A 101 -13.61 -4.15 13.26
N ALA A 102 -13.09 -3.55 12.18
CA ALA A 102 -12.74 -4.27 10.97
C ALA A 102 -11.24 -4.58 10.87
N THR A 103 -10.93 -5.72 10.25
CA THR A 103 -9.56 -6.09 9.89
C THR A 103 -9.09 -5.25 8.70
N ASN A 104 -8.57 -4.07 8.97
CA ASN A 104 -8.12 -3.17 7.92
C ASN A 104 -6.66 -3.41 7.55
N LYS A 105 -6.35 -3.30 6.26
CA LYS A 105 -5.02 -3.43 5.70
C LYS A 105 -4.66 -2.20 4.86
N ALA A 106 -3.43 -1.73 4.96
CA ALA A 106 -2.98 -0.62 4.13
C ALA A 106 -2.67 -1.09 2.71
N VAL A 107 -1.86 -2.13 2.57
CA VAL A 107 -1.45 -2.68 1.28
C VAL A 107 -1.68 -4.18 1.26
N VAL A 108 -2.38 -4.68 0.25
CA VAL A 108 -2.54 -6.12 -0.02
C VAL A 108 -2.01 -6.44 -1.39
N LEU A 109 -1.03 -7.32 -1.42
CA LEU A 109 -0.54 -7.98 -2.62
C LEU A 109 -1.25 -9.32 -2.76
N ASN A 110 -2.03 -9.48 -3.83
CA ASN A 110 -2.78 -10.70 -4.11
C ASN A 110 -2.64 -11.07 -5.57
N GLY A 111 -1.81 -12.03 -5.86
CA GLY A 111 -1.61 -12.50 -7.22
C GLY A 111 -0.23 -13.13 -7.44
N THR A 112 -0.03 -13.64 -8.63
CA THR A 112 1.27 -14.10 -9.15
C THR A 112 1.94 -12.87 -9.77
N ASN A 113 2.78 -12.20 -9.02
CA ASN A 113 3.40 -10.95 -9.47
C ASN A 113 4.89 -11.16 -9.67
N ASP A 114 5.43 -10.67 -10.77
CA ASP A 114 6.86 -10.81 -11.08
C ASP A 114 7.72 -9.99 -10.12
N ASP A 115 7.56 -8.66 -10.13
CA ASP A 115 8.31 -7.77 -9.25
C ASP A 115 7.39 -6.77 -8.56
N PHE A 116 7.54 -6.64 -7.25
CA PHE A 116 6.82 -5.64 -6.48
C PHE A 116 7.74 -4.85 -5.56
N ILE A 117 7.63 -3.55 -5.62
CA ILE A 117 8.42 -2.63 -4.79
C ILE A 117 7.48 -1.72 -4.00
N LEU A 118 7.55 -1.81 -2.68
CA LEU A 118 6.89 -0.89 -1.76
C LEU A 118 7.96 -0.17 -0.94
N ARG A 119 8.09 1.14 -1.14
CA ARG A 119 9.15 1.88 -0.46
C ARG A 119 8.78 3.30 -0.09
N ASN A 120 9.46 3.81 0.94
CA ASN A 120 9.29 5.19 1.40
C ASN A 120 7.82 5.54 1.69
N MET A 121 7.06 4.58 2.21
CA MET A 121 5.69 4.78 2.64
C MET A 121 5.65 5.26 4.08
N LEU A 122 4.62 6.02 4.42
CA LEU A 122 4.28 6.37 5.79
C LEU A 122 2.89 5.81 6.10
N ILE A 123 2.79 4.86 7.03
CA ILE A 123 1.54 4.18 7.39
C ILE A 123 1.32 4.36 8.90
N HIS A 124 0.18 4.93 9.29
CA HIS A 124 0.00 5.28 10.70
C HIS A 124 -1.47 5.38 11.16
N ASP A 125 -1.61 5.54 12.49
CA ASP A 125 -2.86 5.88 13.18
C ASP A 125 -4.01 4.89 12.97
N LYS A 126 -3.74 3.57 13.02
CA LYS A 126 -4.82 2.58 13.10
C LYS A 126 -5.15 2.30 14.56
N TYR A 127 -6.41 2.51 14.90
CA TYR A 127 -6.95 2.19 16.22
C TYR A 127 -8.11 1.22 16.09
N GLY A 128 -8.22 0.26 17.02
CA GLY A 128 -9.41 -0.58 17.03
C GLY A 128 -9.29 -1.91 17.72
N ASN A 129 -10.38 -2.67 17.59
CA ASN A 129 -10.53 -4.03 18.07
C ASN A 129 -11.26 -4.84 16.99
N PRO A 130 -10.55 -5.40 16.00
CA PRO A 130 -11.16 -6.15 14.90
C PRO A 130 -11.67 -7.54 15.28
N GLY A 131 -11.60 -7.92 16.55
CA GLY A 131 -12.04 -9.25 16.98
C GLY A 131 -10.97 -10.32 16.73
N SER A 132 -11.23 -11.31 15.91
CA SER A 132 -10.42 -12.52 15.83
C SER A 132 -9.29 -12.52 14.77
N ASN A 133 -9.02 -11.43 14.11
CA ASN A 133 -7.92 -11.32 13.13
C ASN A 133 -7.32 -9.94 13.16
N GLY A 134 -6.23 -9.73 13.85
CA GLY A 134 -5.52 -8.48 13.93
C GLY A 134 -5.12 -7.90 12.55
N PRO A 135 -4.93 -6.59 12.44
CA PRO A 135 -4.59 -5.95 11.17
C PRO A 135 -3.21 -6.39 10.69
N HIS A 136 -3.12 -6.73 9.41
CA HIS A 136 -1.86 -6.90 8.70
C HIS A 136 -1.65 -5.68 7.80
N LEU A 137 -0.76 -4.75 8.18
CA LEU A 137 -0.69 -3.45 7.46
C LEU A 137 -0.20 -3.61 6.03
N ILE A 138 0.87 -4.37 5.85
CA ILE A 138 1.35 -4.81 4.55
C ILE A 138 1.17 -6.33 4.50
N HIS A 139 0.27 -6.81 3.66
CA HIS A 139 -0.08 -8.22 3.58
C HIS A 139 0.17 -8.77 2.17
N VAL A 140 1.11 -9.67 2.07
CA VAL A 140 1.45 -10.39 0.83
C VAL A 140 0.82 -11.77 0.91
N ILE A 141 -0.15 -12.05 0.03
CA ILE A 141 -0.93 -13.30 0.00
C ILE A 141 -0.68 -14.10 -1.29
N GLY A 142 0.01 -13.51 -2.24
CA GLY A 142 0.25 -14.12 -3.54
C GLY A 142 1.39 -15.13 -3.52
N ALA A 143 1.22 -16.21 -4.27
CA ALA A 143 2.30 -17.13 -4.58
C ALA A 143 3.10 -16.56 -5.75
N GLY A 144 4.15 -15.79 -5.47
CA GLY A 144 5.12 -15.40 -6.50
C GLY A 144 5.79 -16.64 -7.11
N ALA A 145 6.29 -16.54 -8.33
CA ALA A 145 7.18 -17.55 -8.88
C ALA A 145 8.56 -17.48 -8.18
N SER A 146 9.36 -18.51 -8.30
CA SER A 146 10.68 -18.54 -7.65
C SER A 146 11.65 -17.47 -8.18
N THR A 147 11.36 -16.86 -9.32
CA THR A 147 12.13 -15.79 -9.96
C THR A 147 11.68 -14.39 -9.56
N ASP A 148 10.50 -14.26 -8.95
CA ASP A 148 9.89 -12.97 -8.64
C ASP A 148 10.58 -12.30 -7.45
N THR A 149 10.56 -10.97 -7.44
CA THR A 149 11.19 -10.19 -6.37
C THR A 149 10.16 -9.32 -5.64
N LEU A 150 10.07 -9.53 -4.33
CA LEU A 150 9.37 -8.66 -3.40
C LEU A 150 10.37 -7.75 -2.71
N THR A 151 10.20 -6.44 -2.81
CA THR A 151 11.04 -5.46 -2.08
C THR A 151 10.16 -4.55 -1.21
N ILE A 152 10.36 -4.60 0.10
CA ILE A 152 9.70 -3.73 1.08
C ILE A 152 10.78 -2.99 1.86
N GLN A 153 10.98 -1.70 1.57
CA GLN A 153 12.12 -0.97 2.10
C GLN A 153 11.82 0.48 2.49
N ASN A 154 12.53 0.97 3.50
CA ASN A 154 12.47 2.38 3.92
C ASN A 154 11.07 2.87 4.28
N ASN A 155 10.17 1.98 4.71
CA ASN A 155 8.83 2.35 5.13
C ASN A 155 8.83 2.69 6.63
N ILE A 156 7.94 3.59 7.03
CA ILE A 156 7.70 3.95 8.42
C ILE A 156 6.27 3.54 8.77
N ILE A 157 6.11 2.69 9.78
CA ILE A 157 4.82 2.17 10.26
C ILE A 157 4.74 2.45 11.76
N TYR A 158 3.72 3.19 12.21
CA TYR A 158 3.64 3.55 13.61
C TYR A 158 2.21 3.88 14.10
N ASP A 159 2.07 3.97 15.41
CA ASP A 159 0.81 4.28 16.10
C ASP A 159 -0.34 3.36 15.66
N ILE A 160 -0.05 2.07 15.66
CA ILE A 160 -1.02 1.01 15.38
C ILE A 160 -1.39 0.38 16.71
N VAL A 161 -2.60 0.69 17.18
CA VAL A 161 -3.09 0.27 18.49
C VAL A 161 -4.24 -0.72 18.32
N GLU A 162 -4.04 -1.92 18.82
CA GLU A 162 -5.02 -2.99 18.87
C GLU A 162 -5.45 -3.20 20.32
N THR A 163 -6.74 -3.11 20.59
CA THR A 163 -7.28 -3.29 21.95
C THR A 163 -7.92 -4.67 22.16
N GLY A 164 -7.87 -5.53 21.15
CA GLY A 164 -8.37 -6.89 21.18
C GLY A 164 -7.36 -7.92 21.70
N ASN A 165 -7.69 -9.20 21.51
CA ASN A 165 -6.82 -10.30 21.88
C ASN A 165 -5.90 -10.77 20.74
N ASP A 166 -5.91 -10.08 19.62
CA ASP A 166 -5.18 -10.47 18.41
C ASP A 166 -3.89 -9.67 18.23
N SER A 167 -3.01 -10.20 17.42
CA SER A 167 -1.71 -9.61 17.17
C SER A 167 -1.75 -8.69 15.96
N THR A 168 -1.29 -7.46 16.13
CA THR A 168 -0.98 -6.56 15.01
C THR A 168 0.27 -7.04 14.30
N ILE A 169 0.21 -7.16 12.98
CA ILE A 169 1.37 -7.51 12.16
C ILE A 169 1.63 -6.37 11.17
N ALA A 170 2.79 -5.74 11.31
CA ALA A 170 3.17 -4.65 10.40
C ALA A 170 3.41 -5.15 8.96
N ILE A 171 4.17 -6.23 8.81
CA ILE A 171 4.49 -6.83 7.52
C ILE A 171 4.25 -8.34 7.62
N ASN A 172 3.28 -8.85 6.87
CA ASN A 172 2.99 -10.27 6.76
C ASN A 172 3.26 -10.75 5.34
N VAL A 173 4.24 -11.62 5.19
CA VAL A 173 4.54 -12.27 3.90
C VAL A 173 4.14 -13.73 4.00
N ASN A 174 3.03 -14.05 3.36
CA ASN A 174 2.46 -15.40 3.37
C ASN A 174 2.40 -15.94 1.93
N GLN A 175 2.92 -17.15 1.73
CA GLN A 175 2.91 -17.86 0.45
C GLN A 175 3.72 -17.18 -0.70
N TRP A 176 4.77 -16.43 -0.37
CA TRP A 176 5.69 -15.91 -1.38
C TRP A 176 6.81 -16.92 -1.66
N ALA A 177 6.91 -17.40 -2.89
CA ALA A 177 7.92 -18.38 -3.31
C ALA A 177 9.19 -17.75 -3.87
N GLY A 178 9.16 -16.47 -4.24
CA GLY A 178 10.29 -15.73 -4.82
C GLY A 178 11.24 -15.13 -3.78
N ILE A 179 12.08 -14.22 -4.22
CA ILE A 179 13.06 -13.53 -3.38
C ILE A 179 12.36 -12.41 -2.59
N SER A 180 12.54 -12.38 -1.28
CA SER A 180 12.01 -11.31 -0.42
C SER A 180 13.14 -10.45 0.14
N ASN A 181 13.14 -9.18 -0.21
CA ASN A 181 14.07 -8.15 0.26
C ASN A 181 13.33 -7.20 1.21
N ILE A 182 13.42 -7.42 2.52
CA ILE A 182 12.74 -6.61 3.53
C ILE A 182 13.80 -5.97 4.42
N TYR A 183 14.02 -4.66 4.27
CA TYR A 183 15.09 -3.97 5.00
C TYR A 183 14.83 -2.48 5.20
N ASN A 184 15.51 -1.89 6.17
CA ASN A 184 15.43 -0.47 6.51
C ASN A 184 14.00 0.03 6.81
N ASN A 185 13.09 -0.84 7.25
CA ASN A 185 11.77 -0.41 7.68
C ASN A 185 11.81 -0.02 9.16
N THR A 186 11.20 1.09 9.50
CA THR A 186 11.05 1.55 10.88
C THR A 186 9.63 1.23 11.35
N ILE A 187 9.53 0.42 12.39
CA ILE A 187 8.25 -0.01 12.96
C ILE A 187 8.27 0.30 14.45
N TYR A 188 7.32 1.10 14.93
CA TYR A 188 7.24 1.43 16.35
C TYR A 188 5.80 1.68 16.82
N LYS A 189 5.59 1.59 18.13
CA LYS A 189 4.27 1.72 18.76
C LYS A 189 3.21 0.80 18.13
N LEU A 190 3.51 -0.47 18.02
CA LEU A 190 2.55 -1.52 17.77
C LEU A 190 2.13 -2.09 19.13
N THR A 191 0.87 -1.94 19.51
CA THR A 191 0.34 -2.41 20.79
C THR A 191 -1.03 -3.03 20.66
#